data_5dd8225fe0657ef5f3e4435222e7ce08
#
_entry.id   5dd8225fe0657ef5f3e4435222e7ce08
#
_cell.length_a   1.000
_cell.length_b   1.000
_cell.length_c   1.000
_cell.angle_alpha   90.00
_cell.angle_beta   90.00
_cell.angle_gamma   90.00
#
_symmetry.space_group_name_H-M   'P 1'
#
loop_
_entity.id
_entity.type
_entity.pdbx_description
1 polymer ?
#
loop_
_entity_poly.entity_id
_entity_poly.type
_entity_poly.pdbx_seq_one_letter_code
_entity_poly.pdbx_strand_id
1 'polypeptide(L)'
;LTKKPSSNQLDAQLLKRVLAEAAPYKSLLLSTTLMAVLLAPLATIRPWLVQKMVDEHIVYSDVEGLLKLSIIFIIVLFLHAFLTYLFTYLSGVLGQAVVRDLRIKIFNHINRFNLSYFDKTPIGTSTTRTINDVETINTVFSQGVITIIADILTLIVVLAIMFITSWELTLIALTTSPFLVIASYIFKEKVKTSFQSVRTEISRMNAFLQEQISGMRLIQIFHIEKSSMRRFKTINREYTKANLDSVLYYAVFYPVVEIISAASLGLMVWWGAKGVIGESVSMGALIAFPIYLNMLFNPIRILADKFNTLQMGLVASDRVFALLDNQAEQEVTGHLKPEKLR
;
A
#
# COMPACT_ATOMS: atom_id res chain seq x y z
N LEU A 1 -15.09 20.91 19.89
CA LEU A 1 -15.94 19.82 19.32
C LEU A 1 -15.52 19.60 17.87
N THR A 2 -14.39 18.94 17.65
CA THR A 2 -13.96 18.55 16.31
C THR A 2 -14.78 17.34 15.86
N LYS A 3 -15.46 17.50 14.74
CA LYS A 3 -16.19 16.44 14.03
C LYS A 3 -15.25 15.22 13.87
N LYS A 4 -15.58 14.10 14.51
CA LYS A 4 -14.92 12.81 14.25
C LYS A 4 -15.06 12.52 12.75
N PRO A 5 -13.98 12.40 11.96
CA PRO A 5 -14.12 12.01 10.57
C PRO A 5 -14.72 10.61 10.53
N SER A 6 -15.73 10.41 9.70
CA SER A 6 -16.30 9.11 9.42
C SER A 6 -15.16 8.23 8.86
N SER A 7 -14.91 7.10 9.46
CA SER A 7 -13.72 6.25 9.27
C SER A 7 -13.55 5.63 7.87
N ASN A 8 -14.23 6.12 6.85
CA ASN A 8 -14.27 5.50 5.52
C ASN A 8 -14.11 6.47 4.33
N GLN A 9 -13.87 7.77 4.55
CA GLN A 9 -13.65 8.72 3.46
C GLN A 9 -12.20 9.22 3.50
N LEU A 10 -11.51 9.18 2.36
CA LEU A 10 -10.25 9.87 2.16
C LEU A 10 -10.52 11.37 2.32
N ASP A 11 -9.90 12.00 3.30
CA ASP A 11 -9.95 13.45 3.44
C ASP A 11 -9.06 14.08 2.35
N ALA A 12 -9.70 14.53 1.27
CA ALA A 12 -9.02 15.13 0.13
C ALA A 12 -8.28 16.43 0.53
N GLN A 13 -8.75 17.14 1.55
CA GLN A 13 -8.08 18.35 2.04
C GLN A 13 -6.80 17.99 2.77
N LEU A 14 -6.85 16.97 3.60
CA LEU A 14 -5.68 16.46 4.31
C LEU A 14 -4.65 15.89 3.34
N LEU A 15 -5.08 15.13 2.33
CA LEU A 15 -4.20 14.63 1.27
C LEU A 15 -3.52 15.77 0.51
N LYS A 16 -4.27 16.81 0.14
CA LYS A 16 -3.71 18.00 -0.51
C LYS A 16 -2.67 18.69 0.37
N ARG A 17 -2.91 18.76 1.67
CA ARG A 17 -1.97 19.35 2.62
C ARG A 17 -0.68 18.52 2.74
N VAL A 18 -0.80 17.20 2.81
CA VAL A 18 0.36 16.28 2.79
C VAL A 18 1.19 16.46 1.51
N LEU A 19 0.52 16.51 0.36
CA LEU A 19 1.20 16.71 -0.93
C LEU A 19 1.84 18.10 -1.02
N ALA A 20 1.28 19.10 -0.36
CA ALA A 20 1.86 20.45 -0.31
C ALA A 20 3.20 20.48 0.45
N GLU A 21 3.43 19.60 1.43
CA GLU A 21 4.73 19.48 2.10
C GLU A 21 5.84 18.96 1.15
N ALA A 22 5.48 18.36 0.01
CA ALA A 22 6.42 18.00 -1.04
C ALA A 22 6.75 19.15 -2.01
N ALA A 23 6.11 20.34 -1.85
CA ALA A 23 6.33 21.48 -2.73
C ALA A 23 7.78 21.94 -2.85
N PRO A 24 8.66 21.88 -1.82
CA PRO A 24 10.09 22.19 -1.97
C PRO A 24 10.81 21.23 -2.93
N TYR A 25 10.28 20.02 -3.15
CA TYR A 25 10.86 18.92 -3.92
C TYR A 25 10.15 18.70 -5.25
N LYS A 26 9.69 19.78 -5.92
CA LYS A 26 8.94 19.70 -7.19
C LYS A 26 9.65 18.91 -8.29
N SER A 27 10.97 19.02 -8.38
CA SER A 27 11.76 18.28 -9.37
C SER A 27 11.71 16.76 -9.10
N LEU A 28 11.84 16.33 -7.86
CA LEU A 28 11.72 14.93 -7.45
C LEU A 28 10.29 14.41 -7.66
N LEU A 29 9.28 15.21 -7.30
CA LEU A 29 7.88 14.85 -7.51
C LEU A 29 7.58 14.71 -9.01
N LEU A 30 8.05 15.63 -9.85
CA LEU A 30 7.86 15.59 -11.29
C LEU A 30 8.58 14.39 -11.91
N SER A 31 9.83 14.13 -11.51
CA SER A 31 10.60 12.99 -12.02
C SER A 31 9.99 11.65 -11.63
N THR A 32 9.53 11.48 -10.39
CA THR A 32 8.84 10.25 -9.97
C THR A 32 7.52 10.06 -10.70
N THR A 33 6.75 11.13 -10.89
CA THR A 33 5.50 11.07 -11.66
C THR A 33 5.77 10.74 -13.12
N LEU A 34 6.79 11.35 -13.75
CA LEU A 34 7.19 11.04 -15.12
C LEU A 34 7.61 9.57 -15.26
N MET A 35 8.40 9.04 -14.31
CA MET A 35 8.78 7.62 -14.30
C MET A 35 7.55 6.71 -14.19
N ALA A 36 6.58 7.06 -13.36
CA ALA A 36 5.33 6.30 -13.22
C ALA A 36 4.56 6.27 -14.56
N VAL A 37 4.49 7.41 -15.26
CA VAL A 37 3.82 7.51 -16.57
C VAL A 37 4.56 6.70 -17.64
N LEU A 38 5.89 6.68 -17.63
CA LEU A 38 6.69 5.92 -18.60
C LEU A 38 6.67 4.40 -18.33
N LEU A 39 6.57 4.00 -17.07
CA LEU A 39 6.55 2.58 -16.69
C LEU A 39 5.29 1.86 -17.20
N ALA A 40 4.15 2.53 -17.25
CA ALA A 40 2.89 1.92 -17.66
C ALA A 40 2.92 1.38 -19.11
N PRO A 41 3.23 2.19 -20.14
CA PRO A 41 3.36 1.67 -21.50
C PRO A 41 4.54 0.69 -21.65
N LEU A 42 5.67 0.94 -20.98
CA LEU A 42 6.84 0.06 -21.08
C LEU A 42 6.56 -1.34 -20.52
N ALA A 43 5.73 -1.44 -19.48
CA ALA A 43 5.31 -2.74 -18.95
C ALA A 43 4.50 -3.53 -19.98
N THR A 44 3.65 -2.86 -20.77
CA THR A 44 2.76 -3.49 -21.76
C THR A 44 3.46 -3.83 -23.09
N ILE A 45 4.60 -3.22 -23.37
CA ILE A 45 5.43 -3.56 -24.55
C ILE A 45 5.90 -5.01 -24.49
N ARG A 46 6.13 -5.59 -23.29
CA ARG A 46 6.64 -6.96 -23.15
C ARG A 46 5.68 -8.01 -23.72
N PRO A 47 4.40 -8.10 -23.32
CA PRO A 47 3.46 -9.05 -23.92
C PRO A 47 3.26 -8.79 -25.42
N TRP A 48 3.27 -7.52 -25.86
CA TRP A 48 3.16 -7.18 -27.26
C TRP A 48 4.36 -7.69 -28.09
N LEU A 49 5.58 -7.59 -27.57
CA LEU A 49 6.75 -8.17 -28.22
C LEU A 49 6.67 -9.70 -28.29
N VAL A 50 6.18 -10.35 -27.23
CA VAL A 50 5.93 -11.81 -27.23
C VAL A 50 4.94 -12.17 -28.33
N GLN A 51 3.84 -11.42 -28.44
CA GLN A 51 2.88 -11.59 -29.52
C GLN A 51 3.55 -11.48 -30.90
N LYS A 52 4.32 -10.41 -31.14
CA LYS A 52 5.03 -10.19 -32.40
C LYS A 52 6.04 -11.29 -32.72
N MET A 53 6.80 -11.76 -31.73
CA MET A 53 7.73 -12.88 -31.90
C MET A 53 7.02 -14.12 -32.42
N VAL A 54 5.84 -14.42 -31.90
CA VAL A 54 5.07 -15.58 -32.31
C VAL A 54 4.47 -15.37 -33.69
N ASP A 55 3.76 -14.26 -33.91
CA ASP A 55 2.98 -14.04 -35.14
C ASP A 55 3.85 -13.77 -36.36
N GLU A 56 4.97 -13.03 -36.23
CA GLU A 56 5.78 -12.59 -37.37
C GLU A 56 7.00 -13.51 -37.63
N HIS A 57 7.48 -14.26 -36.61
CA HIS A 57 8.73 -15.01 -36.74
C HIS A 57 8.59 -16.50 -36.44
N ILE A 58 7.93 -16.91 -35.34
CA ILE A 58 7.82 -18.33 -34.98
C ILE A 58 6.93 -19.07 -36.00
N VAL A 59 5.77 -18.50 -36.35
CA VAL A 59 4.83 -19.10 -37.32
C VAL A 59 5.48 -19.26 -38.69
N TYR A 60 6.38 -18.34 -39.07
CA TYR A 60 7.06 -18.37 -40.38
C TYR A 60 8.46 -19.00 -40.32
N SER A 61 8.88 -19.54 -39.14
CA SER A 61 10.21 -20.13 -38.93
C SER A 61 11.39 -19.17 -39.24
N ASP A 62 11.18 -17.86 -39.05
CA ASP A 62 12.20 -16.83 -39.25
C ASP A 62 13.09 -16.70 -37.99
N VAL A 63 14.18 -17.45 -37.97
CA VAL A 63 15.12 -17.49 -36.82
C VAL A 63 15.89 -16.16 -36.68
N GLU A 64 16.21 -15.48 -37.78
CA GLU A 64 16.96 -14.23 -37.74
C GLU A 64 16.13 -13.07 -37.17
N GLY A 65 14.88 -12.94 -37.61
CA GLY A 65 13.95 -11.98 -37.07
C GLY A 65 13.62 -12.24 -35.59
N LEU A 66 13.45 -13.51 -35.22
CA LEU A 66 13.24 -13.91 -33.82
C LEU A 66 14.41 -13.50 -32.93
N LEU A 67 15.67 -13.69 -33.40
CA LEU A 67 16.85 -13.29 -32.64
C LEU A 67 16.88 -11.76 -32.44
N LYS A 68 16.57 -10.96 -33.46
CA LYS A 68 16.52 -9.50 -33.39
C LYS A 68 15.46 -9.03 -32.37
N LEU A 69 14.24 -9.58 -32.43
CA LEU A 69 13.19 -9.22 -31.48
C LEU A 69 13.49 -9.71 -30.06
N SER A 70 14.15 -10.84 -29.90
CA SER A 70 14.59 -11.33 -28.56
C SER A 70 15.62 -10.39 -27.93
N ILE A 71 16.55 -9.84 -28.70
CA ILE A 71 17.51 -8.83 -28.22
C ILE A 71 16.75 -7.56 -27.79
N ILE A 72 15.81 -7.09 -28.61
CA ILE A 72 14.97 -5.93 -28.27
C ILE A 72 14.18 -6.21 -26.98
N PHE A 73 13.59 -7.40 -26.83
CA PHE A 73 12.87 -7.79 -25.63
C PHE A 73 13.75 -7.72 -24.38
N ILE A 74 14.98 -8.23 -24.46
CA ILE A 74 15.95 -8.17 -23.35
C ILE A 74 16.30 -6.72 -23.02
N ILE A 75 16.53 -5.86 -24.02
CA ILE A 75 16.81 -4.44 -23.81
C ILE A 75 15.62 -3.74 -23.13
N VAL A 76 14.40 -4.00 -23.57
CA VAL A 76 13.17 -3.45 -22.95
C VAL A 76 13.01 -3.94 -21.52
N LEU A 77 13.35 -5.21 -21.22
CA LEU A 77 13.29 -5.76 -19.88
C LEU A 77 14.31 -5.06 -18.96
N PHE A 78 15.55 -4.88 -19.41
CA PHE A 78 16.55 -4.14 -18.63
C PHE A 78 16.15 -2.66 -18.43
N LEU A 79 15.62 -2.02 -19.48
CA LEU A 79 15.14 -0.64 -19.39
C LEU A 79 13.98 -0.52 -18.37
N HIS A 80 13.02 -1.45 -18.43
CA HIS A 80 11.91 -1.50 -17.47
C HIS A 80 12.42 -1.71 -16.04
N ALA A 81 13.35 -2.64 -15.82
CA ALA A 81 13.95 -2.90 -14.51
C ALA A 81 14.69 -1.66 -13.99
N PHE A 82 15.47 -0.99 -14.85
CA PHE A 82 16.19 0.23 -14.50
C PHE A 82 15.25 1.38 -14.13
N LEU A 83 14.19 1.61 -14.92
CA LEU A 83 13.19 2.63 -14.61
C LEU A 83 12.41 2.31 -13.33
N THR A 84 12.09 1.03 -13.07
CA THR A 84 11.46 0.60 -11.81
C THR A 84 12.37 0.87 -10.62
N TYR A 85 13.66 0.59 -10.75
CA TYR A 85 14.66 0.93 -9.73
C TYR A 85 14.69 2.44 -9.46
N LEU A 86 14.80 3.25 -10.54
CA LEU A 86 14.81 4.71 -10.39
C LEU A 86 13.52 5.22 -9.75
N PHE A 87 12.37 4.75 -10.19
CA PHE A 87 11.06 5.11 -9.63
C PHE A 87 10.97 4.82 -8.14
N THR A 88 11.36 3.60 -7.74
CA THR A 88 11.32 3.17 -6.34
C THR A 88 12.29 3.97 -5.48
N TYR A 89 13.52 4.19 -5.98
CA TYR A 89 14.54 4.96 -5.29
C TYR A 89 14.13 6.43 -5.11
N LEU A 90 13.71 7.09 -6.20
CA LEU A 90 13.31 8.49 -6.15
C LEU A 90 12.04 8.72 -5.30
N SER A 91 11.08 7.81 -5.33
CA SER A 91 9.91 7.84 -4.44
C SER A 91 10.31 7.74 -2.98
N GLY A 92 11.26 6.85 -2.66
CA GLY A 92 11.82 6.73 -1.31
C GLY A 92 12.57 7.99 -0.87
N VAL A 93 13.41 8.56 -1.74
CA VAL A 93 14.13 9.81 -1.48
C VAL A 93 13.16 10.95 -1.24
N LEU A 94 12.10 11.08 -2.05
CA LEU A 94 11.07 12.10 -1.88
C LEU A 94 10.39 11.96 -0.51
N GLY A 95 9.95 10.75 -0.15
CA GLY A 95 9.31 10.49 1.13
C GLY A 95 10.21 10.83 2.32
N GLN A 96 11.49 10.41 2.28
CA GLN A 96 12.44 10.70 3.36
C GLN A 96 12.82 12.19 3.44
N ALA A 97 12.88 12.90 2.32
CA ALA A 97 13.11 14.34 2.32
C ALA A 97 11.96 15.09 3.01
N VAL A 98 10.71 14.76 2.70
CA VAL A 98 9.53 15.33 3.37
C VAL A 98 9.51 14.99 4.86
N VAL A 99 9.81 13.73 5.22
CA VAL A 99 9.90 13.29 6.63
C VAL A 99 10.94 14.06 7.40
N ARG A 100 12.12 14.25 6.84
CA ARG A 100 13.21 15.04 7.45
C ARG A 100 12.73 16.46 7.76
N ASP A 101 12.12 17.11 6.80
CA ASP A 101 11.68 18.51 6.96
C ASP A 101 10.51 18.62 7.96
N LEU A 102 9.58 17.68 7.93
CA LEU A 102 8.50 17.61 8.92
C LEU A 102 9.04 17.39 10.33
N ARG A 103 10.03 16.51 10.52
CA ARG A 103 10.66 16.30 11.83
C ARG A 103 11.28 17.59 12.38
N ILE A 104 12.02 18.32 11.55
CA ILE A 104 12.62 19.60 11.91
C ILE A 104 11.52 20.62 12.27
N LYS A 105 10.48 20.71 11.44
CA LYS A 105 9.35 21.63 11.64
C LYS A 105 8.60 21.34 12.95
N ILE A 106 8.33 20.06 13.23
CA ILE A 106 7.67 19.64 14.48
C ILE A 106 8.55 19.94 15.69
N PHE A 107 9.83 19.57 15.63
CA PHE A 107 10.74 19.80 16.75
C PHE A 107 10.91 21.28 17.08
N ASN A 108 11.07 22.13 16.04
CA ASN A 108 11.13 23.58 16.22
C ASN A 108 9.83 24.14 16.81
N HIS A 109 8.68 23.59 16.42
CA HIS A 109 7.39 24.01 16.94
C HIS A 109 7.19 23.61 18.41
N ILE A 110 7.53 22.35 18.76
CA ILE A 110 7.46 21.87 20.15
C ILE A 110 8.37 22.69 21.08
N ASN A 111 9.57 23.08 20.63
CA ASN A 111 10.49 23.88 21.43
C ASN A 111 9.97 25.29 21.78
N ARG A 112 8.94 25.76 21.08
CA ARG A 112 8.29 27.05 21.35
C ARG A 112 7.04 26.93 22.23
N PHE A 113 6.64 25.72 22.60
CA PHE A 113 5.47 25.52 23.45
C PHE A 113 5.71 26.02 24.88
N ASN A 114 4.65 26.54 25.50
CA ASN A 114 4.65 26.92 26.89
C ASN A 114 4.69 25.69 27.81
N LEU A 115 5.14 25.88 29.07
CA LEU A 115 5.23 24.79 30.06
C LEU A 115 3.89 24.09 30.32
N SER A 116 2.79 24.83 30.25
CA SER A 116 1.44 24.30 30.45
C SER A 116 1.07 23.22 29.44
N TYR A 117 1.67 23.22 28.25
CA TYR A 117 1.49 22.12 27.27
C TYR A 117 2.12 20.82 27.76
N PHE A 118 3.33 20.90 28.32
CA PHE A 118 4.07 19.71 28.80
C PHE A 118 3.46 19.14 30.09
N ASP A 119 2.83 19.97 30.92
CA ASP A 119 2.10 19.52 32.09
C ASP A 119 0.83 18.72 31.74
N LYS A 120 0.18 19.07 30.61
CA LYS A 120 -1.08 18.45 30.17
C LYS A 120 -0.91 17.32 29.16
N THR A 121 0.22 17.28 28.46
CA THR A 121 0.47 16.33 27.38
C THR A 121 1.59 15.36 27.75
N PRO A 122 1.31 14.04 27.80
CA PRO A 122 2.34 13.05 28.05
C PRO A 122 3.50 13.16 27.05
N ILE A 123 4.73 13.14 27.51
CA ILE A 123 5.94 13.23 26.67
C ILE A 123 5.95 12.19 25.56
N GLY A 124 5.50 10.96 25.86
CA GLY A 124 5.40 9.89 24.88
C GLY A 124 4.50 10.22 23.67
N THR A 125 3.49 11.07 23.84
CA THR A 125 2.62 11.51 22.74
C THR A 125 3.39 12.38 21.74
N SER A 126 4.15 13.35 22.21
CA SER A 126 4.96 14.22 21.34
C SER A 126 6.08 13.42 20.65
N THR A 127 6.72 12.49 21.36
CA THR A 127 7.73 11.59 20.79
C THR A 127 7.13 10.71 19.68
N THR A 128 5.97 10.09 19.93
CA THR A 128 5.30 9.24 18.93
C THR A 128 4.93 10.04 17.68
N ARG A 129 4.43 11.27 17.83
CA ARG A 129 4.10 12.14 16.69
C ARG A 129 5.33 12.53 15.88
N THR A 130 6.45 12.86 16.55
CA THR A 130 7.68 13.29 15.88
C THR A 130 8.40 12.16 15.18
N ILE A 131 8.33 10.93 15.69
CA ILE A 131 9.07 9.79 15.16
C ILE A 131 8.15 8.89 14.33
N ASN A 132 7.15 8.28 14.96
CA ASN A 132 6.37 7.20 14.33
C ASN A 132 5.31 7.73 13.34
N ASP A 133 4.55 8.77 13.75
CA ASP A 133 3.51 9.31 12.86
C ASP A 133 4.15 9.98 11.63
N VAL A 134 5.26 10.70 11.79
CA VAL A 134 5.98 11.30 10.66
C VAL A 134 6.58 10.22 9.75
N GLU A 135 7.13 9.12 10.29
CA GLU A 135 7.60 8.00 9.47
C GLU A 135 6.45 7.33 8.71
N THR A 136 5.27 7.24 9.32
CA THR A 136 4.08 6.74 8.65
C THR A 136 3.66 7.64 7.47
N ILE A 137 3.92 8.95 7.52
CA ILE A 137 3.70 9.86 6.38
C ILE A 137 4.60 9.51 5.20
N ASN A 138 5.82 8.99 5.41
CA ASN A 138 6.67 8.51 4.33
C ASN A 138 5.94 7.51 3.43
N THR A 139 5.13 6.63 4.02
CA THR A 139 4.39 5.62 3.25
C THR A 139 3.38 6.22 2.27
N VAL A 140 2.88 7.44 2.53
CA VAL A 140 1.97 8.16 1.60
C VAL A 140 2.69 8.48 0.29
N PHE A 141 3.96 8.85 0.36
CA PHE A 141 4.76 9.18 -0.83
C PHE A 141 5.37 7.93 -1.48
N SER A 142 5.99 7.05 -0.69
CA SER A 142 6.73 5.90 -1.22
C SER A 142 5.84 4.74 -1.69
N GLN A 143 4.68 4.53 -1.07
CA GLN A 143 3.79 3.40 -1.35
C GLN A 143 2.32 3.79 -1.58
N GLY A 144 1.98 5.05 -1.34
CA GLY A 144 0.61 5.56 -1.41
C GLY A 144 0.28 6.16 -2.78
N VAL A 145 0.15 7.49 -2.82
CA VAL A 145 -0.46 8.23 -3.93
C VAL A 145 0.21 7.96 -5.27
N ILE A 146 1.55 8.09 -5.36
CA ILE A 146 2.27 7.99 -6.63
C ILE A 146 2.18 6.56 -7.20
N THR A 147 2.30 5.55 -6.34
CA THR A 147 2.21 4.15 -6.77
C THR A 147 0.78 3.75 -7.15
N ILE A 148 -0.24 4.27 -6.48
CA ILE A 148 -1.64 4.06 -6.85
C ILE A 148 -1.94 4.67 -8.22
N ILE A 149 -1.45 5.89 -8.49
CA ILE A 149 -1.60 6.53 -9.80
C ILE A 149 -0.89 5.69 -10.87
N ALA A 150 0.33 5.20 -10.61
CA ALA A 150 1.06 4.33 -11.52
C ALA A 150 0.30 3.04 -11.84
N ASP A 151 -0.29 2.40 -10.83
CA ASP A 151 -1.08 1.18 -11.01
C ASP A 151 -2.36 1.43 -11.83
N ILE A 152 -3.08 2.52 -11.54
CA ILE A 152 -4.29 2.89 -12.29
C ILE A 152 -3.92 3.19 -13.75
N LEU A 153 -2.84 3.91 -13.99
CA LEU A 153 -2.36 4.20 -15.35
C LEU A 153 -1.98 2.90 -16.07
N THR A 154 -1.28 2.00 -15.40
CA THR A 154 -0.95 0.68 -15.94
C THR A 154 -2.20 -0.12 -16.30
N LEU A 155 -3.22 -0.13 -15.43
CA LEU A 155 -4.50 -0.79 -15.72
C LEU A 155 -5.17 -0.22 -16.97
N ILE A 156 -5.21 1.10 -17.10
CA ILE A 156 -5.81 1.77 -18.26
C ILE A 156 -5.06 1.40 -19.54
N VAL A 157 -3.73 1.44 -19.52
CA VAL A 157 -2.89 1.13 -20.68
C VAL A 157 -3.00 -0.36 -21.05
N VAL A 158 -2.96 -1.26 -20.06
CA VAL A 158 -3.16 -2.70 -20.29
C VAL A 158 -4.51 -2.97 -20.93
N LEU A 159 -5.60 -2.42 -20.37
CA LEU A 159 -6.94 -2.58 -20.93
C LEU A 159 -7.03 -2.03 -22.36
N ALA A 160 -6.49 -0.85 -22.61
CA ALA A 160 -6.49 -0.27 -23.96
C ALA A 160 -5.79 -1.18 -24.96
N ILE A 161 -4.60 -1.70 -24.63
CA ILE A 161 -3.86 -2.62 -25.52
C ILE A 161 -4.60 -3.94 -25.69
N MET A 162 -5.18 -4.51 -24.64
CA MET A 162 -5.98 -5.72 -24.73
C MET A 162 -7.15 -5.54 -25.68
N PHE A 163 -7.88 -4.42 -25.61
CA PHE A 163 -8.99 -4.13 -26.53
C PHE A 163 -8.53 -3.93 -27.98
N ILE A 164 -7.38 -3.30 -28.19
CA ILE A 164 -6.80 -3.12 -29.54
C ILE A 164 -6.35 -4.46 -30.12
N THR A 165 -5.79 -5.35 -29.28
CA THR A 165 -5.27 -6.65 -29.72
C THR A 165 -6.39 -7.63 -30.05
N SER A 166 -7.38 -7.79 -29.15
CA SER A 166 -8.58 -8.60 -29.36
C SER A 166 -9.67 -8.19 -28.36
N TRP A 167 -10.71 -7.57 -28.87
CA TRP A 167 -11.86 -7.17 -28.04
C TRP A 167 -12.60 -8.37 -27.46
N GLU A 168 -12.68 -9.49 -28.22
CA GLU A 168 -13.35 -10.72 -27.80
C GLU A 168 -12.66 -11.34 -26.59
N LEU A 169 -11.35 -11.56 -26.65
CA LEU A 169 -10.57 -12.11 -25.56
C LEU A 169 -10.59 -11.19 -24.33
N THR A 170 -10.61 -9.86 -24.56
CA THR A 170 -10.69 -8.88 -23.48
C THR A 170 -12.03 -8.97 -22.75
N LEU A 171 -13.15 -9.11 -23.46
CA LEU A 171 -14.46 -9.29 -22.82
C LEU A 171 -14.53 -10.58 -22.01
N ILE A 172 -13.96 -11.67 -22.52
CA ILE A 172 -13.88 -12.94 -21.79
C ILE A 172 -13.07 -12.79 -20.50
N ALA A 173 -11.90 -12.15 -20.59
CA ALA A 173 -11.07 -11.85 -19.42
C ALA A 173 -11.82 -10.98 -18.40
N LEU A 174 -12.56 -9.97 -18.86
CA LEU A 174 -13.34 -9.09 -18.00
C LEU A 174 -14.56 -9.79 -17.37
N THR A 175 -15.11 -10.82 -17.97
CA THR A 175 -16.26 -11.58 -17.41
C THR A 175 -15.91 -12.19 -16.04
N THR A 176 -14.66 -12.55 -15.81
CA THR A 176 -14.20 -13.10 -14.52
C THR A 176 -13.80 -12.04 -13.50
N SER A 177 -13.52 -10.81 -13.93
CA SER A 177 -13.11 -9.71 -13.06
C SER A 177 -14.13 -9.36 -11.95
N PRO A 178 -15.46 -9.35 -12.19
CA PRO A 178 -16.44 -9.10 -11.14
C PRO A 178 -16.35 -10.11 -10.00
N PHE A 179 -16.12 -11.39 -10.30
CA PHE A 179 -15.96 -12.43 -9.27
C PHE A 179 -14.72 -12.19 -8.41
N LEU A 180 -13.63 -11.75 -9.02
CA LEU A 180 -12.40 -11.39 -8.30
C LEU A 180 -12.64 -10.19 -7.39
N VAL A 181 -13.34 -9.15 -7.86
CA VAL A 181 -13.67 -7.95 -7.07
C VAL A 181 -14.57 -8.31 -5.90
N ILE A 182 -15.60 -9.14 -6.12
CA ILE A 182 -16.50 -9.60 -5.05
C ILE A 182 -15.74 -10.43 -4.02
N ALA A 183 -14.91 -11.38 -4.46
CA ALA A 183 -14.08 -12.19 -3.56
C ALA A 183 -13.14 -11.31 -2.72
N SER A 184 -12.49 -10.34 -3.34
CA SER A 184 -11.60 -9.38 -2.66
C SER A 184 -12.35 -8.50 -1.66
N TYR A 185 -13.55 -8.06 -1.98
CA TYR A 185 -14.39 -7.26 -1.08
C TYR A 185 -14.83 -8.06 0.15
N ILE A 186 -15.33 -9.28 -0.04
CA ILE A 186 -15.72 -10.18 1.04
C ILE A 186 -14.53 -10.48 1.94
N PHE A 187 -13.38 -10.80 1.35
CA PHE A 187 -12.13 -11.05 2.08
C PHE A 187 -11.72 -9.85 2.93
N LYS A 188 -11.69 -8.65 2.34
CA LYS A 188 -11.34 -7.40 3.04
C LYS A 188 -12.17 -7.19 4.30
N GLU A 189 -13.50 -7.36 4.22
CA GLU A 189 -14.38 -7.17 5.38
C GLU A 189 -14.16 -8.23 6.46
N LYS A 190 -13.97 -9.49 6.08
CA LYS A 190 -13.68 -10.59 7.01
C LYS A 190 -12.34 -10.42 7.72
N VAL A 191 -11.30 -10.07 6.97
CA VAL A 191 -9.95 -9.81 7.52
C VAL A 191 -9.97 -8.60 8.45
N LYS A 192 -10.64 -7.51 8.06
CA LYS A 192 -10.80 -6.32 8.93
C LYS A 192 -11.42 -6.68 10.27
N THR A 193 -12.50 -7.45 10.27
CA THR A 193 -13.17 -7.89 11.50
C THR A 193 -12.26 -8.77 12.35
N SER A 194 -11.54 -9.70 11.73
CA SER A 194 -10.59 -10.58 12.39
C SER A 194 -9.44 -9.81 13.04
N PHE A 195 -8.84 -8.84 12.33
CA PHE A 195 -7.81 -7.98 12.91
C PHE A 195 -8.31 -7.14 14.08
N GLN A 196 -9.55 -6.68 14.05
CA GLN A 196 -10.16 -6.01 15.22
C GLN A 196 -10.26 -6.93 16.42
N SER A 197 -10.66 -8.18 16.22
CA SER A 197 -10.71 -9.21 17.28
C SER A 197 -9.30 -9.48 17.85
N VAL A 198 -8.30 -9.65 16.99
CA VAL A 198 -6.90 -9.82 17.42
C VAL A 198 -6.43 -8.62 18.25
N ARG A 199 -6.73 -7.38 17.84
CA ARG A 199 -6.38 -6.18 18.60
C ARG A 199 -7.06 -6.14 19.97
N THR A 200 -8.31 -6.56 20.05
CA THR A 200 -9.06 -6.62 21.31
C THR A 200 -8.42 -7.63 22.25
N GLU A 201 -8.11 -8.83 21.76
CA GLU A 201 -7.53 -9.90 22.60
C GLU A 201 -6.08 -9.59 23.01
N ILE A 202 -5.26 -8.98 22.15
CA ILE A 202 -3.91 -8.55 22.55
C ILE A 202 -3.96 -7.43 23.59
N SER A 203 -4.92 -6.51 23.48
CA SER A 203 -5.13 -5.46 24.47
C SER A 203 -5.54 -6.03 25.82
N ARG A 204 -6.44 -7.04 25.83
CA ARG A 204 -6.85 -7.77 27.02
C ARG A 204 -5.70 -8.54 27.66
N MET A 205 -4.86 -9.17 26.85
CA MET A 205 -3.65 -9.86 27.31
C MET A 205 -2.65 -8.89 27.93
N ASN A 206 -2.38 -7.77 27.29
CA ASN A 206 -1.46 -6.75 27.82
C ASN A 206 -1.95 -6.16 29.14
N ALA A 207 -3.25 -5.84 29.26
CA ALA A 207 -3.84 -5.36 30.50
C ALA A 207 -3.71 -6.40 31.62
N PHE A 208 -4.01 -7.68 31.32
CA PHE A 208 -3.85 -8.77 32.26
C PHE A 208 -2.39 -8.94 32.72
N LEU A 209 -1.43 -8.96 31.79
CA LEU A 209 -0.01 -9.09 32.12
C LEU A 209 0.47 -7.91 32.97
N GLN A 210 0.07 -6.69 32.63
CA GLN A 210 0.43 -5.50 33.41
C GLN A 210 -0.14 -5.60 34.83
N GLU A 211 -1.41 -5.99 35.00
CA GLU A 211 -2.04 -6.22 36.31
C GLU A 211 -1.28 -7.27 37.13
N GLN A 212 -0.97 -8.42 36.51
CA GLN A 212 -0.32 -9.54 37.20
C GLN A 212 1.14 -9.21 37.57
N ILE A 213 1.90 -8.57 36.67
CA ILE A 213 3.30 -8.23 36.94
C ILE A 213 3.38 -7.15 38.02
N SER A 214 2.54 -6.11 37.96
CA SER A 214 2.47 -5.07 38.98
C SER A 214 2.00 -5.61 40.34
N GLY A 215 1.08 -6.58 40.33
CA GLY A 215 0.55 -7.24 41.52
C GLY A 215 1.29 -8.51 41.96
N MET A 216 2.47 -8.82 41.39
CA MET A 216 3.16 -10.10 41.59
C MET A 216 3.37 -10.44 43.07
N ARG A 217 3.70 -9.45 43.91
CA ARG A 217 3.86 -9.63 45.35
C ARG A 217 2.58 -10.17 46.03
N LEU A 218 1.42 -9.68 45.60
CA LEU A 218 0.13 -10.16 46.15
C LEU A 218 -0.15 -11.58 45.67
N ILE A 219 0.11 -11.89 44.42
CA ILE A 219 -0.06 -13.24 43.85
C ILE A 219 0.74 -14.27 44.64
N GLN A 220 1.99 -13.95 44.97
CA GLN A 220 2.88 -14.82 45.72
C GLN A 220 2.46 -14.93 47.21
N ILE A 221 2.09 -13.82 47.86
CA ILE A 221 1.65 -13.84 49.27
C ILE A 221 0.39 -14.67 49.45
N PHE A 222 -0.57 -14.56 48.51
CA PHE A 222 -1.84 -15.31 48.58
C PHE A 222 -1.79 -16.66 47.87
N HIS A 223 -0.65 -17.08 47.33
CA HIS A 223 -0.46 -18.36 46.62
C HIS A 223 -1.51 -18.64 45.53
N ILE A 224 -1.87 -17.59 44.75
CA ILE A 224 -2.87 -17.65 43.67
C ILE A 224 -2.30 -17.85 42.28
N GLU A 225 -1.03 -18.26 42.15
CA GLU A 225 -0.32 -18.43 40.86
C GLU A 225 -1.07 -19.41 39.93
N LYS A 226 -1.63 -20.51 40.50
CA LYS A 226 -2.39 -21.50 39.71
C LYS A 226 -3.66 -20.89 39.11
N SER A 227 -4.31 -20.00 39.83
CA SER A 227 -5.54 -19.32 39.39
C SER A 227 -5.19 -18.28 38.27
N SER A 228 -4.16 -17.48 38.53
CA SER A 228 -3.60 -16.52 37.55
C SER A 228 -3.23 -17.24 36.25
N MET A 229 -2.49 -18.34 36.34
CA MET A 229 -2.09 -19.14 35.18
C MET A 229 -3.30 -19.69 34.40
N ARG A 230 -4.36 -20.14 35.07
CA ARG A 230 -5.59 -20.60 34.41
C ARG A 230 -6.24 -19.47 33.61
N ARG A 231 -6.32 -18.28 34.20
CA ARG A 231 -6.87 -17.08 33.55
C ARG A 231 -6.04 -16.65 32.35
N PHE A 232 -4.71 -16.67 32.50
CA PHE A 232 -3.79 -16.41 31.38
C PHE A 232 -3.98 -17.38 30.21
N LYS A 233 -4.06 -18.70 30.52
CA LYS A 233 -4.30 -19.72 29.48
C LYS A 233 -5.60 -19.48 28.70
N THR A 234 -6.65 -19.01 29.37
CA THR A 234 -7.93 -18.70 28.72
C THR A 234 -7.78 -17.51 27.76
N ILE A 235 -7.17 -16.41 28.24
CA ILE A 235 -6.92 -15.21 27.42
C ILE A 235 -6.02 -15.56 26.21
N ASN A 236 -4.94 -16.31 26.45
CA ASN A 236 -4.04 -16.73 25.38
C ASN A 236 -4.72 -17.64 24.34
N ARG A 237 -5.64 -18.49 24.76
CA ARG A 237 -6.45 -19.34 23.85
C ARG A 237 -7.37 -18.49 22.97
N GLU A 238 -8.02 -17.48 23.53
CA GLU A 238 -8.90 -16.57 22.77
C GLU A 238 -8.08 -15.72 21.77
N TYR A 239 -6.91 -15.22 22.19
CA TYR A 239 -5.97 -14.55 21.30
C TYR A 239 -5.49 -15.47 20.17
N THR A 240 -5.12 -16.72 20.50
CA THR A 240 -4.70 -17.70 19.48
C THR A 240 -5.84 -18.00 18.51
N LYS A 241 -7.08 -18.15 18.99
CA LYS A 241 -8.26 -18.38 18.15
C LYS A 241 -8.47 -17.20 17.17
N ALA A 242 -8.41 -15.96 17.66
CA ALA A 242 -8.57 -14.77 16.82
C ALA A 242 -7.49 -14.69 15.72
N ASN A 243 -6.23 -15.08 16.02
CA ASN A 243 -5.18 -15.18 15.02
C ASN A 243 -5.43 -16.29 13.99
N LEU A 244 -5.89 -17.49 14.46
CA LEU A 244 -6.21 -18.60 13.56
C LEU A 244 -7.36 -18.25 12.63
N ASP A 245 -8.36 -17.48 13.08
CA ASP A 245 -9.44 -16.98 12.22
C ASP A 245 -8.88 -16.06 11.12
N SER A 246 -7.90 -15.20 11.42
CA SER A 246 -7.19 -14.41 10.42
C SER A 246 -6.46 -15.29 9.40
N VAL A 247 -5.71 -16.28 9.88
CA VAL A 247 -4.99 -17.23 9.03
C VAL A 247 -5.96 -17.97 8.11
N LEU A 248 -7.11 -18.40 8.64
CA LEU A 248 -8.14 -19.11 7.87
C LEU A 248 -8.66 -18.24 6.71
N TYR A 249 -8.94 -16.95 6.94
CA TYR A 249 -9.39 -16.07 5.87
C TYR A 249 -8.35 -15.94 4.75
N TYR A 250 -7.06 -15.80 5.09
CA TYR A 250 -6.00 -15.81 4.09
C TYR A 250 -5.88 -17.16 3.38
N ALA A 251 -5.94 -18.26 4.13
CA ALA A 251 -5.84 -19.62 3.60
C ALA A 251 -6.98 -19.97 2.63
N VAL A 252 -8.15 -19.35 2.78
CA VAL A 252 -9.28 -19.51 1.85
C VAL A 252 -9.19 -18.53 0.68
N PHE A 253 -8.79 -17.29 0.92
CA PHE A 253 -8.76 -16.25 -0.11
C PHE A 253 -7.83 -16.57 -1.26
N TYR A 254 -6.57 -16.95 -0.96
CA TYR A 254 -5.61 -17.20 -2.03
C TYR A 254 -6.04 -18.32 -2.99
N PRO A 255 -6.50 -19.51 -2.54
CA PRO A 255 -7.04 -20.52 -3.44
C PRO A 255 -8.27 -20.07 -4.23
N VAL A 256 -9.18 -19.28 -3.63
CA VAL A 256 -10.33 -18.74 -4.35
C VAL A 256 -9.90 -17.82 -5.49
N VAL A 257 -8.95 -16.91 -5.23
CA VAL A 257 -8.39 -16.04 -6.27
C VAL A 257 -7.68 -16.86 -7.36
N GLU A 258 -6.96 -17.91 -6.97
CA GLU A 258 -6.27 -18.79 -7.91
C GLU A 258 -7.26 -19.55 -8.81
N ILE A 259 -8.35 -20.09 -8.24
CA ILE A 259 -9.40 -20.76 -9.01
C ILE A 259 -10.06 -19.80 -10.00
N ILE A 260 -10.38 -18.56 -9.57
CA ILE A 260 -10.95 -17.54 -10.46
C ILE A 260 -9.97 -17.20 -11.58
N SER A 261 -8.68 -17.05 -11.26
CA SER A 261 -7.64 -16.76 -12.24
C SER A 261 -7.44 -17.92 -13.23
N ALA A 262 -7.42 -19.15 -12.72
CA ALA A 262 -7.32 -20.35 -13.55
C ALA A 262 -8.56 -20.54 -14.46
N ALA A 263 -9.76 -20.27 -13.93
CA ALA A 263 -10.98 -20.29 -14.72
C ALA A 263 -10.98 -19.23 -15.83
N SER A 264 -10.51 -18.01 -15.52
CA SER A 264 -10.32 -16.94 -16.50
C SER A 264 -9.36 -17.36 -17.61
N LEU A 265 -8.22 -17.93 -17.23
CA LEU A 265 -7.22 -18.44 -18.17
C LEU A 265 -7.78 -19.57 -19.02
N GLY A 266 -8.47 -20.53 -18.41
CA GLY A 266 -9.08 -21.66 -19.12
C GLY A 266 -10.13 -21.21 -20.14
N LEU A 267 -11.03 -20.30 -19.75
CA LEU A 267 -12.03 -19.74 -20.66
C LEU A 267 -11.39 -18.98 -21.82
N MET A 268 -10.36 -18.18 -21.51
CA MET A 268 -9.64 -17.40 -22.50
C MET A 268 -8.88 -18.30 -23.49
N VAL A 269 -8.19 -19.35 -23.00
CA VAL A 269 -7.48 -20.31 -23.87
C VAL A 269 -8.48 -21.08 -24.72
N TRP A 270 -9.59 -21.54 -24.14
CA TRP A 270 -10.62 -22.29 -24.89
C TRP A 270 -11.25 -21.46 -26.03
N TRP A 271 -11.64 -20.21 -25.69
CA TRP A 271 -12.24 -19.32 -26.69
C TRP A 271 -11.20 -18.80 -27.69
N GLY A 272 -10.02 -18.47 -27.23
CA GLY A 272 -8.92 -17.99 -28.06
C GLY A 272 -8.43 -19.08 -29.03
N ALA A 273 -8.37 -20.35 -28.61
CA ALA A 273 -8.05 -21.46 -29.48
C ALA A 273 -9.13 -21.63 -30.61
N LYS A 274 -10.42 -21.48 -30.26
CA LYS A 274 -11.50 -21.42 -31.28
C LYS A 274 -11.29 -20.25 -32.24
N GLY A 275 -10.90 -19.08 -31.74
CA GLY A 275 -10.60 -17.90 -32.54
C GLY A 275 -9.40 -18.11 -33.48
N VAL A 276 -8.35 -18.78 -33.01
CA VAL A 276 -7.17 -19.11 -33.83
C VAL A 276 -7.55 -20.08 -34.96
N ILE A 277 -8.36 -21.13 -34.67
CA ILE A 277 -8.85 -22.07 -35.69
C ILE A 277 -9.74 -21.34 -36.72
N GLY A 278 -10.53 -20.36 -36.27
CA GLY A 278 -11.38 -19.53 -37.11
C GLY A 278 -10.71 -18.31 -37.72
N GLU A 279 -9.40 -18.15 -37.58
CA GLU A 279 -8.58 -17.02 -38.08
C GLU A 279 -9.01 -15.62 -37.57
N SER A 280 -9.82 -15.57 -36.50
CA SER A 280 -10.24 -14.30 -35.88
C SER A 280 -9.29 -13.78 -34.81
N VAL A 281 -8.40 -14.63 -34.31
CA VAL A 281 -7.39 -14.31 -33.27
C VAL A 281 -6.05 -14.87 -33.69
N SER A 282 -4.96 -14.09 -33.52
CA SER A 282 -3.60 -14.58 -33.81
C SER A 282 -3.10 -15.54 -32.74
N MET A 283 -2.20 -16.46 -33.10
CA MET A 283 -1.54 -17.37 -32.14
C MET A 283 -0.73 -16.60 -31.11
N GLY A 284 -0.05 -15.54 -31.52
CA GLY A 284 0.69 -14.67 -30.62
C GLY A 284 -0.20 -13.93 -29.63
N ALA A 285 -1.39 -13.48 -30.07
CA ALA A 285 -2.36 -12.88 -29.15
C ALA A 285 -2.78 -13.91 -28.08
N LEU A 286 -3.09 -15.15 -28.44
CA LEU A 286 -3.45 -16.22 -27.50
C LEU A 286 -2.35 -16.45 -26.45
N ILE A 287 -1.08 -16.35 -26.83
CA ILE A 287 0.07 -16.52 -25.92
C ILE A 287 0.32 -15.26 -25.07
N ALA A 288 0.10 -14.06 -25.61
CA ALA A 288 0.33 -12.81 -24.90
C ALA A 288 -0.78 -12.49 -23.86
N PHE A 289 -2.02 -12.90 -24.12
CA PHE A 289 -3.15 -12.57 -23.26
C PHE A 289 -3.03 -13.09 -21.82
N PRO A 290 -2.53 -14.30 -21.50
CA PRO A 290 -2.23 -14.71 -20.13
C PRO A 290 -1.33 -13.73 -19.38
N ILE A 291 -0.36 -13.12 -20.05
CA ILE A 291 0.54 -12.14 -19.46
C ILE A 291 -0.23 -10.85 -19.16
N TYR A 292 -1.06 -10.37 -20.10
CA TYR A 292 -1.93 -9.21 -19.87
C TYR A 292 -2.93 -9.47 -18.74
N LEU A 293 -3.52 -10.68 -18.66
CA LEU A 293 -4.45 -11.05 -17.61
C LEU A 293 -3.81 -10.93 -16.22
N ASN A 294 -2.58 -11.41 -16.05
CA ASN A 294 -1.83 -11.25 -14.82
C ASN A 294 -1.55 -9.78 -14.50
N MET A 295 -1.21 -8.98 -15.51
CA MET A 295 -0.98 -7.53 -15.34
C MET A 295 -2.27 -6.79 -14.98
N LEU A 296 -3.43 -7.27 -15.39
CA LEU A 296 -4.73 -6.73 -15.03
C LEU A 296 -5.11 -7.08 -13.58
N PHE A 297 -4.89 -8.33 -13.16
CA PHE A 297 -5.33 -8.83 -11.87
C PHE A 297 -4.42 -8.42 -10.70
N ASN A 298 -3.10 -8.28 -10.93
CA ASN A 298 -2.15 -7.95 -9.88
C ASN A 298 -2.48 -6.63 -9.15
N PRO A 299 -2.71 -5.50 -9.82
CA PRO A 299 -3.08 -4.26 -9.15
C PRO A 299 -4.39 -4.39 -8.35
N ILE A 300 -5.37 -5.14 -8.86
CA ILE A 300 -6.66 -5.35 -8.17
C ILE A 300 -6.44 -6.06 -6.82
N ARG A 301 -5.55 -7.06 -6.78
CA ARG A 301 -5.22 -7.80 -5.55
C ARG A 301 -4.58 -6.92 -4.47
N ILE A 302 -3.68 -6.02 -4.85
CA ILE A 302 -2.90 -5.21 -3.91
C ILE A 302 -3.50 -3.82 -3.65
N LEU A 303 -4.46 -3.38 -4.45
CA LEU A 303 -5.05 -2.03 -4.34
C LEU A 303 -5.68 -1.79 -2.96
N ALA A 304 -6.32 -2.82 -2.38
CA ALA A 304 -6.90 -2.72 -1.04
C ALA A 304 -5.85 -2.44 0.04
N ASP A 305 -4.69 -3.10 -0.05
CA ASP A 305 -3.60 -2.91 0.91
C ASP A 305 -2.94 -1.54 0.75
N LYS A 306 -2.74 -1.08 -0.49
CA LYS A 306 -2.24 0.27 -0.78
C LYS A 306 -3.19 1.35 -0.28
N PHE A 307 -4.49 1.13 -0.42
CA PHE A 307 -5.50 2.05 0.10
C PHE A 307 -5.50 2.12 1.63
N ASN A 308 -5.35 0.98 2.30
CA ASN A 308 -5.19 0.92 3.75
C ASN A 308 -3.90 1.63 4.21
N THR A 309 -2.79 1.43 3.52
CA THR A 309 -1.51 2.12 3.78
C THR A 309 -1.66 3.64 3.64
N LEU A 310 -2.32 4.10 2.58
CA LEU A 310 -2.63 5.52 2.37
C LEU A 310 -3.51 6.07 3.50
N GLN A 311 -4.53 5.33 3.92
CA GLN A 311 -5.42 5.74 5.01
C GLN A 311 -4.67 5.84 6.35
N MET A 312 -3.78 4.89 6.66
CA MET A 312 -2.92 4.98 7.86
C MET A 312 -2.01 6.20 7.82
N GLY A 313 -1.42 6.48 6.67
CA GLY A 313 -0.61 7.68 6.46
C GLY A 313 -1.39 8.98 6.65
N LEU A 314 -2.63 9.04 6.17
CA LEU A 314 -3.49 10.21 6.38
C LEU A 314 -3.90 10.39 7.84
N VAL A 315 -4.22 9.32 8.56
CA VAL A 315 -4.50 9.39 10.01
C VAL A 315 -3.28 9.86 10.79
N ALA A 316 -2.08 9.41 10.44
CA ALA A 316 -0.84 9.90 11.03
C ALA A 316 -0.60 11.38 10.69
N SER A 317 -0.90 11.79 9.45
CA SER A 317 -0.80 13.18 9.00
C SER A 317 -1.74 14.11 9.78
N ASP A 318 -2.98 13.69 10.03
CA ASP A 318 -3.95 14.45 10.83
C ASP A 318 -3.40 14.75 12.23
N ARG A 319 -2.81 13.75 12.90
CA ARG A 319 -2.20 13.92 14.22
C ARG A 319 -0.98 14.85 14.19
N VAL A 320 -0.15 14.76 13.16
CA VAL A 320 1.02 15.61 12.97
C VAL A 320 0.61 17.05 12.70
N PHE A 321 -0.35 17.27 11.81
CA PHE A 321 -0.84 18.60 11.53
C PHE A 321 -1.63 19.21 12.69
N ALA A 322 -2.39 18.41 13.44
CA ALA A 322 -3.02 18.88 14.67
C ALA A 322 -2.01 19.37 15.71
N LEU A 323 -0.81 18.78 15.72
CA LEU A 323 0.28 19.29 16.56
C LEU A 323 0.88 20.60 16.03
N LEU A 324 1.09 20.70 14.73
CA LEU A 324 1.63 21.90 14.07
C LEU A 324 0.64 23.08 14.08
N ASP A 325 -0.67 22.81 14.13
CA ASP A 325 -1.73 23.82 14.21
C ASP A 325 -2.02 24.26 15.65
N ASN A 326 -1.40 23.62 16.64
CA ASN A 326 -1.59 23.97 18.04
C ASN A 326 -0.85 25.28 18.36
N GLN A 327 -1.60 26.27 18.82
CA GLN A 327 -1.10 27.61 19.14
C GLN A 327 -0.62 27.76 20.60
N ALA A 328 -0.22 26.67 21.24
CA ALA A 328 0.33 26.69 22.60
C ALA A 328 1.75 27.30 22.68
N GLU A 329 2.07 28.24 21.79
CA GLU A 329 3.38 28.94 21.79
C GLU A 329 3.52 29.87 22.98
N GLN A 330 4.76 30.05 23.43
CA GLN A 330 5.08 31.09 24.40
C GLN A 330 4.83 32.48 23.80
N GLU A 331 3.96 33.27 24.42
CA GLU A 331 3.90 34.69 24.12
C GLU A 331 5.24 35.31 24.55
N VAL A 332 5.99 35.78 23.57
CA VAL A 332 7.20 36.55 23.83
C VAL A 332 6.79 37.97 24.28
N THR A 333 6.35 38.10 25.51
CA THR A 333 6.00 39.36 26.14
C THR A 333 7.18 39.91 26.96
N GLY A 334 8.31 40.20 26.31
CA GLY A 334 9.44 40.77 27.04
C GLY A 334 10.25 41.72 26.18
N HIS A 335 10.14 43.03 26.44
CA HIS A 335 11.03 44.08 25.91
C HIS A 335 12.23 44.33 26.80
N LEU A 336 12.52 43.51 27.81
CA LEU A 336 13.69 43.64 28.65
C LEU A 336 14.93 43.17 27.89
N LYS A 337 15.72 44.16 27.44
CA LYS A 337 17.12 43.90 27.06
C LYS A 337 17.87 43.56 28.34
N PRO A 338 18.49 42.38 28.47
CA PRO A 338 19.35 42.13 29.63
C PRO A 338 20.49 43.14 29.61
N GLU A 339 20.50 44.06 30.54
CA GLU A 339 21.70 44.83 30.85
C GLU A 339 22.79 43.82 31.20
N LYS A 340 23.99 44.02 30.64
CA LYS A 340 25.11 43.11 30.72
C LYS A 340 25.26 42.54 32.14
N LEU A 341 25.02 41.23 32.25
CA LEU A 341 25.47 40.44 33.38
C LEU A 341 27.02 40.54 33.42
N ARG A 342 27.55 41.28 34.44
CA ARG A 342 28.96 41.26 34.78
C ARG A 342 29.33 39.98 35.49
#